data_f78f46723507eb249ce56cb93b396cf9
#
_entry.id   f78f46723507eb249ce56cb93b396cf9
#
_cell.length_a   1.000
_cell.length_b   1.000
_cell.length_c   1.000
_cell.angle_alpha   90.00
_cell.angle_beta   90.00
_cell.angle_gamma   90.00
#
_symmetry.space_group_name_H-M   'P 1'
#
loop_
_entity.id
_entity.type
_entity.pdbx_description
1 polymer ?
#
loop_
_entity_poly.entity_id
_entity_poly.type
_entity_poly.pdbx_seq_one_letter_code
_entity_poly.pdbx_strand_id
1 'polypeptide(L)'
;MPLLTMDCCLNRYGIRMNDIPEKNLFLGRPSGSAMPLTWAHAEYIKLCASIQDKKVFDMPPQTQERYLKQKTVSLYTVWRFNNQCKTTSANKKLRIEVMAEAVIHWSDDDWQTTKETLTKDTELGVFAGDIPIENKNSKQIVFTFFWKEANHWENKNFTVAIEND
;
A
#
# COMPACT_ATOMS: atom_id res chain seq x y z
N MET A 1 23.11 27.75 -17.98
CA MET A 1 22.36 27.12 -16.86
C MET A 1 23.30 26.13 -16.22
N PRO A 2 23.68 26.29 -14.96
CA PRO A 2 24.50 25.27 -14.32
C PRO A 2 23.66 23.98 -14.25
N LEU A 3 24.23 22.89 -14.77
CA LEU A 3 23.76 21.54 -14.49
C LEU A 3 23.75 21.41 -12.95
N LEU A 4 22.61 21.63 -12.34
CA LEU A 4 22.38 21.24 -10.97
C LEU A 4 22.76 19.77 -10.90
N THR A 5 23.70 19.47 -10.07
CA THR A 5 24.16 18.14 -9.74
C THR A 5 22.98 17.35 -9.17
N MET A 6 22.17 16.81 -10.05
CA MET A 6 21.05 15.91 -9.72
C MET A 6 21.53 14.63 -9.02
N ASP A 7 22.83 14.40 -9.03
CA ASP A 7 23.47 13.21 -8.48
C ASP A 7 23.28 13.04 -6.97
N CYS A 8 23.05 14.10 -6.24
CA CYS A 8 22.88 14.04 -4.78
C CYS A 8 21.47 13.64 -4.32
N CYS A 9 20.44 13.96 -5.12
CA CYS A 9 19.05 13.75 -4.68
C CYS A 9 18.49 12.36 -5.03
N LEU A 10 19.03 11.70 -6.04
CA LEU A 10 18.51 10.45 -6.54
C LEU A 10 19.19 9.20 -5.96
N ASN A 11 20.26 9.40 -5.22
CA ASN A 11 21.15 8.30 -4.91
C ASN A 11 20.92 7.60 -3.57
N ARG A 12 19.87 7.86 -2.85
CA ARG A 12 19.41 6.99 -1.76
C ARG A 12 18.12 7.42 -1.07
N TYR A 13 17.25 6.47 -0.92
CA TYR A 13 16.23 6.40 0.13
C TYR A 13 15.59 7.73 0.48
N GLY A 14 14.61 8.12 -0.27
CA GLY A 14 13.71 9.21 0.07
C GLY A 14 14.23 10.09 1.19
N ILE A 15 14.50 11.30 0.88
CA ILE A 15 14.66 12.45 1.79
C ILE A 15 15.07 12.06 3.22
N ARG A 16 16.34 11.77 3.41
CA ARG A 16 16.92 11.86 4.74
C ARG A 16 17.24 13.33 5.01
N MET A 17 16.61 13.86 6.01
CA MET A 17 16.80 15.26 6.42
C MET A 17 18.05 15.46 7.29
N ASN A 18 18.72 14.39 7.74
CA ASN A 18 19.81 14.46 8.72
C ASN A 18 21.07 13.75 8.20
N ASP A 19 22.21 14.33 8.52
CA ASP A 19 23.51 13.69 8.34
C ASP A 19 23.67 12.48 9.25
N ILE A 20 24.45 11.49 8.80
CA ILE A 20 24.84 10.32 9.60
C ILE A 20 26.38 10.20 9.52
N PRO A 21 27.12 10.98 10.32
CA PRO A 21 28.58 11.05 10.25
C PRO A 21 29.26 9.71 10.45
N GLU A 22 28.72 8.83 11.32
CA GLU A 22 29.25 7.50 11.61
C GLU A 22 29.18 6.56 10.39
N LYS A 23 28.37 6.89 9.39
CA LYS A 23 28.29 6.17 8.10
C LYS A 23 28.88 6.96 6.95
N ASN A 24 29.53 8.08 7.25
CA ASN A 24 30.05 9.02 6.25
C ASN A 24 28.98 9.46 5.22
N LEU A 25 27.75 9.66 5.70
CA LEU A 25 26.62 10.10 4.90
C LEU A 25 26.21 11.50 5.28
N PHE A 26 26.28 12.42 4.32
CA PHE A 26 25.96 13.83 4.50
C PHE A 26 24.95 14.28 3.46
N LEU A 27 24.02 15.15 3.84
CA LEU A 27 23.03 15.72 2.93
C LEU A 27 23.71 16.44 1.77
N GLY A 28 23.31 16.11 0.54
CA GLY A 28 23.88 16.73 -0.66
C GLY A 28 25.30 16.24 -1.02
N ARG A 29 25.85 15.26 -0.32
CA ARG A 29 27.17 14.68 -0.63
C ARG A 29 27.03 13.29 -1.25
N PRO A 30 28.00 12.87 -2.08
CA PRO A 30 28.03 11.52 -2.62
C PRO A 30 27.99 10.48 -1.51
N SER A 31 27.16 9.44 -1.67
CA SER A 31 26.99 8.36 -0.69
C SER A 31 27.97 7.18 -0.88
N GLY A 32 28.89 7.27 -1.84
CA GLY A 32 29.75 6.15 -2.24
C GLY A 32 29.06 5.07 -3.08
N SER A 33 27.80 5.28 -3.48
CA SER A 33 27.08 4.44 -4.44
C SER A 33 27.55 4.72 -5.86
N ALA A 34 27.05 3.92 -6.84
CA ALA A 34 27.37 4.12 -8.25
C ALA A 34 27.12 5.58 -8.69
N MET A 35 28.15 6.23 -9.24
CA MET A 35 28.11 7.58 -9.77
C MET A 35 28.91 7.62 -11.09
N PRO A 36 28.27 8.05 -12.19
CA PRO A 36 26.85 8.37 -12.35
C PRO A 36 25.93 7.15 -12.26
N LEU A 37 24.72 7.32 -11.73
CA LEU A 37 23.71 6.26 -11.69
C LEU A 37 22.92 6.27 -12.99
N THR A 38 23.17 5.32 -13.86
CA THR A 38 22.57 5.23 -15.21
C THR A 38 21.03 5.24 -15.15
N TRP A 39 20.44 4.57 -14.17
CA TRP A 39 18.97 4.56 -14.01
C TRP A 39 18.40 5.95 -13.76
N ALA A 40 19.05 6.73 -12.91
CA ALA A 40 18.61 8.09 -12.63
C ALA A 40 18.67 8.98 -13.88
N HIS A 41 19.71 8.80 -14.71
CA HIS A 41 19.81 9.53 -15.97
C HIS A 41 18.73 9.09 -16.97
N ALA A 42 18.44 7.79 -17.05
CA ALA A 42 17.37 7.29 -17.92
C ALA A 42 16.01 7.84 -17.50
N GLU A 43 15.68 7.83 -16.21
CA GLU A 43 14.43 8.40 -15.71
C GLU A 43 14.36 9.92 -15.91
N TYR A 44 15.49 10.64 -15.80
CA TYR A 44 15.54 12.06 -16.12
C TYR A 44 15.24 12.36 -17.58
N ILE A 45 15.81 11.57 -18.51
CA ILE A 45 15.52 11.71 -19.94
C ILE A 45 14.03 11.46 -20.23
N LYS A 46 13.45 10.41 -19.62
CA LYS A 46 12.01 10.11 -19.72
C LYS A 46 11.15 11.26 -19.18
N LEU A 47 11.55 11.85 -18.06
CA LEU A 47 10.88 13.00 -17.50
C LEU A 47 10.93 14.20 -18.44
N CYS A 48 12.10 14.52 -19.02
CA CYS A 48 12.26 15.60 -19.99
C CYS A 48 11.36 15.38 -21.24
N ALA A 49 11.33 14.16 -21.78
CA ALA A 49 10.46 13.80 -22.90
C ALA A 49 8.98 13.94 -22.51
N SER A 50 8.61 13.50 -21.31
CA SER A 50 7.23 13.62 -20.80
C SER A 50 6.78 15.08 -20.69
N ILE A 51 7.66 15.96 -20.21
CA ILE A 51 7.37 17.40 -20.11
C ILE A 51 7.24 18.03 -21.49
N GLN A 52 8.15 17.71 -22.42
CA GLN A 52 8.14 18.22 -23.78
C GLN A 52 6.88 17.80 -24.55
N ASP A 53 6.51 16.52 -24.46
CA ASP A 53 5.38 15.93 -25.15
C ASP A 53 4.04 16.14 -24.41
N LYS A 54 4.07 16.71 -23.20
CA LYS A 54 2.91 16.87 -22.30
C LYS A 54 2.14 15.58 -22.06
N LYS A 55 2.85 14.46 -22.00
CA LYS A 55 2.30 13.12 -21.73
C LYS A 55 3.35 12.27 -21.05
N VAL A 56 2.94 11.24 -20.30
CA VAL A 56 3.87 10.26 -19.73
C VAL A 56 4.54 9.47 -20.86
N PHE A 57 5.87 9.55 -20.96
CA PHE A 57 6.66 9.02 -22.07
C PHE A 57 6.48 7.52 -22.29
N ASP A 58 6.51 6.75 -21.22
CA ASP A 58 6.48 5.28 -21.26
C ASP A 58 5.22 4.66 -20.63
N MET A 59 4.09 5.39 -20.70
CA MET A 59 2.83 4.84 -20.19
C MET A 59 2.34 3.69 -21.09
N PRO A 60 2.21 2.46 -20.54
CA PRO A 60 1.67 1.36 -21.33
C PRO A 60 0.23 1.64 -21.77
N PRO A 61 -0.12 1.42 -23.04
CA PRO A 61 -1.47 1.69 -23.54
C PRO A 61 -2.57 1.00 -22.75
N GLN A 62 -2.33 -0.22 -22.27
CA GLN A 62 -3.27 -0.99 -21.44
C GLN A 62 -3.52 -0.33 -20.10
N THR A 63 -2.49 0.23 -19.48
CA THR A 63 -2.58 0.98 -18.23
C THR A 63 -3.38 2.26 -18.42
N GLN A 64 -3.11 3.00 -19.50
CA GLN A 64 -3.85 4.19 -19.87
C GLN A 64 -5.33 3.88 -20.09
N GLU A 65 -5.61 2.85 -20.88
CA GLU A 65 -6.98 2.42 -21.15
C GLU A 65 -7.73 2.11 -19.87
N ARG A 66 -7.14 1.25 -19.03
CA ARG A 66 -7.77 0.76 -17.80
C ARG A 66 -7.99 1.86 -16.76
N TYR A 67 -6.98 2.68 -16.46
CA TYR A 67 -7.02 3.60 -15.32
C TYR A 67 -7.38 5.03 -15.68
N LEU A 68 -7.04 5.53 -16.87
CA LEU A 68 -7.37 6.89 -17.27
C LEU A 68 -8.68 6.98 -18.06
N LYS A 69 -8.95 6.05 -18.97
CA LYS A 69 -10.18 6.09 -19.78
C LYS A 69 -11.33 5.38 -19.09
N GLN A 70 -11.15 4.09 -18.72
CA GLN A 70 -12.20 3.30 -18.07
C GLN A 70 -12.36 3.61 -16.59
N LYS A 71 -11.38 4.32 -15.98
CA LYS A 71 -11.36 4.68 -14.56
C LYS A 71 -11.62 3.47 -13.65
N THR A 72 -11.07 2.32 -14.02
CA THR A 72 -11.22 1.09 -13.25
C THR A 72 -10.62 1.26 -11.86
N VAL A 73 -11.42 1.00 -10.83
CA VAL A 73 -11.00 1.03 -9.43
C VAL A 73 -11.02 -0.39 -8.85
N SER A 74 -10.23 -0.61 -7.81
CA SER A 74 -10.26 -1.88 -7.08
C SER A 74 -11.60 -2.09 -6.39
N LEU A 75 -12.13 -3.31 -6.46
CA LEU A 75 -13.30 -3.75 -5.70
C LEU A 75 -12.99 -3.99 -4.22
N TYR A 76 -11.72 -3.89 -3.83
CA TYR A 76 -11.26 -4.16 -2.50
C TYR A 76 -10.56 -2.95 -1.88
N THR A 77 -10.79 -2.74 -0.60
CA THR A 77 -9.90 -2.00 0.30
C THR A 77 -9.07 -3.04 1.05
N VAL A 78 -7.75 -2.92 1.01
CA VAL A 78 -6.86 -3.93 1.60
C VAL A 78 -6.31 -3.45 2.93
N TRP A 79 -6.47 -4.27 3.96
CA TRP A 79 -5.88 -4.08 5.28
C TRP A 79 -4.74 -5.08 5.50
N ARG A 80 -3.61 -4.59 6.03
CA ARG A 80 -2.43 -5.38 6.40
C ARG A 80 -1.84 -4.83 7.69
N PHE A 81 -1.11 -5.64 8.46
CA PHE A 81 -0.43 -5.16 9.67
C PHE A 81 0.51 -3.98 9.42
N ASN A 82 1.22 -3.96 8.31
CA ASN A 82 2.14 -2.90 7.93
C ASN A 82 1.48 -1.75 7.12
N ASN A 83 0.20 -1.89 6.79
CA ASN A 83 -0.57 -0.88 6.07
C ASN A 83 -2.05 -0.97 6.46
N GLN A 84 -2.37 -0.47 7.65
CA GLN A 84 -3.71 -0.51 8.23
C GLN A 84 -4.55 0.62 7.63
N CYS A 85 -5.40 0.30 6.64
CA CYS A 85 -6.39 1.25 6.16
C CYS A 85 -7.33 1.64 7.32
N LYS A 86 -7.67 2.92 7.41
CA LYS A 86 -8.57 3.45 8.46
C LYS A 86 -10.01 3.53 8.00
N THR A 87 -10.21 3.62 6.69
CA THR A 87 -11.53 3.76 6.07
C THR A 87 -11.68 2.84 4.88
N THR A 88 -12.91 2.48 4.56
CA THR A 88 -13.31 1.75 3.36
C THR A 88 -14.64 2.31 2.85
N SER A 89 -14.85 2.26 1.53
CA SER A 89 -16.15 2.61 0.93
C SER A 89 -17.14 1.46 1.10
N ALA A 90 -18.41 1.79 1.30
CA ALA A 90 -19.50 0.81 1.38
C ALA A 90 -19.66 -0.04 0.10
N ASN A 91 -19.14 0.44 -1.04
CA ASN A 91 -19.18 -0.25 -2.33
C ASN A 91 -18.02 -1.23 -2.54
N LYS A 92 -17.13 -1.39 -1.56
CA LYS A 92 -15.97 -2.27 -1.63
C LYS A 92 -16.07 -3.41 -0.62
N LYS A 93 -15.31 -4.46 -0.86
CA LYS A 93 -15.05 -5.51 0.15
C LYS A 93 -13.80 -5.13 0.94
N LEU A 94 -13.82 -5.36 2.24
CA LEU A 94 -12.62 -5.23 3.05
C LEU A 94 -11.84 -6.56 2.96
N ARG A 95 -10.70 -6.53 2.26
CA ARG A 95 -9.76 -7.66 2.21
C ARG A 95 -8.73 -7.52 3.29
N ILE A 96 -8.59 -8.53 4.14
CA ILE A 96 -7.59 -8.60 5.19
C ILE A 96 -6.54 -9.61 4.76
N GLU A 97 -5.28 -9.17 4.69
CA GLU A 97 -4.15 -9.98 4.30
C GLU A 97 -3.18 -10.14 5.47
N VAL A 98 -2.84 -11.38 5.78
CA VAL A 98 -1.95 -11.77 6.90
C VAL A 98 -0.93 -12.80 6.43
N MET A 99 0.12 -13.03 7.22
CA MET A 99 1.24 -13.90 6.84
C MET A 99 1.11 -15.33 7.40
N ALA A 100 0.02 -15.63 8.10
CA ALA A 100 -0.27 -16.96 8.64
C ALA A 100 -1.77 -17.22 8.56
N GLU A 101 -2.15 -18.51 8.57
CA GLU A 101 -3.56 -18.91 8.55
C GLU A 101 -4.29 -18.46 9.81
N ALA A 102 -5.41 -17.76 9.63
CA ALA A 102 -6.21 -17.24 10.72
C ALA A 102 -7.72 -17.36 10.45
N VAL A 103 -8.49 -17.36 11.51
CA VAL A 103 -9.92 -17.05 11.49
C VAL A 103 -10.08 -15.59 11.88
N ILE A 104 -10.69 -14.80 11.00
CA ILE A 104 -11.02 -13.40 11.26
C ILE A 104 -12.39 -13.39 11.93
N HIS A 105 -12.44 -13.01 13.21
CA HIS A 105 -13.68 -12.74 13.91
C HIS A 105 -14.00 -11.27 13.75
N TRP A 106 -15.17 -10.93 13.25
CA TRP A 106 -15.52 -9.56 12.95
C TRP A 106 -16.99 -9.25 13.22
N SER A 107 -17.28 -7.98 13.38
CA SER A 107 -18.60 -7.42 13.60
C SER A 107 -18.75 -6.10 12.86
N ASP A 108 -19.98 -5.82 12.42
CA ASP A 108 -20.39 -4.56 11.81
C ASP A 108 -21.45 -3.82 12.66
N ASP A 109 -21.64 -4.27 13.92
CA ASP A 109 -22.63 -3.77 14.88
C ASP A 109 -22.08 -3.69 16.33
N ASP A 110 -20.79 -3.37 16.48
CA ASP A 110 -20.09 -3.22 17.75
C ASP A 110 -20.18 -4.47 18.66
N TRP A 111 -19.93 -5.65 18.05
CA TRP A 111 -19.93 -6.95 18.72
C TRP A 111 -21.29 -7.43 19.26
N GLN A 112 -22.41 -6.87 18.78
CA GLN A 112 -23.73 -7.44 19.06
C GLN A 112 -23.91 -8.77 18.36
N THR A 113 -23.42 -8.86 17.13
CA THR A 113 -23.29 -10.12 16.40
C THR A 113 -21.84 -10.34 15.96
N THR A 114 -21.37 -11.58 16.05
CA THR A 114 -20.02 -11.97 15.61
C THR A 114 -20.13 -12.84 14.37
N LYS A 115 -19.35 -12.49 13.36
CA LYS A 115 -19.21 -13.24 12.12
C LYS A 115 -17.77 -13.74 11.99
N GLU A 116 -17.58 -14.79 11.23
CA GLU A 116 -16.27 -15.40 11.01
C GLU A 116 -15.93 -15.48 9.53
N THR A 117 -14.67 -15.25 9.21
CA THR A 117 -14.13 -15.43 7.87
C THR A 117 -12.80 -16.16 7.98
N LEU A 118 -12.73 -17.35 7.39
CA LEU A 118 -11.46 -18.08 7.29
C LEU A 118 -10.58 -17.46 6.22
N THR A 119 -9.32 -17.21 6.52
CA THR A 119 -8.33 -16.81 5.52
C THR A 119 -7.97 -17.98 4.62
N LYS A 120 -7.72 -17.69 3.34
CA LYS A 120 -7.30 -18.67 2.32
C LYS A 120 -5.88 -18.35 1.89
N ASP A 121 -5.08 -19.38 1.73
CA ASP A 121 -3.74 -19.25 1.15
C ASP A 121 -3.85 -18.75 -0.29
N THR A 122 -3.07 -17.75 -0.62
CA THR A 122 -2.96 -17.20 -1.98
C THR A 122 -1.84 -17.86 -2.80
N GLU A 123 -1.14 -18.85 -2.23
CA GLU A 123 0.04 -19.52 -2.81
C GLU A 123 1.23 -18.55 -3.01
N LEU A 124 1.18 -17.37 -2.41
CA LEU A 124 2.24 -16.34 -2.44
C LEU A 124 2.81 -16.03 -1.06
N GLY A 125 2.58 -16.93 -0.08
CA GLY A 125 2.98 -16.72 1.32
C GLY A 125 2.11 -15.69 2.05
N VAL A 126 0.94 -15.38 1.52
CA VAL A 126 -0.06 -14.48 2.11
C VAL A 126 -1.39 -15.22 2.22
N PHE A 127 -2.06 -15.06 3.34
CA PHE A 127 -3.41 -15.56 3.58
C PHE A 127 -4.39 -14.39 3.51
N ALA A 128 -5.48 -14.52 2.75
CA ALA A 128 -6.46 -13.48 2.53
C ALA A 128 -7.87 -13.88 2.95
N GLY A 129 -8.57 -13.01 3.65
CA GLY A 129 -9.99 -13.13 3.98
C GLY A 129 -10.75 -11.89 3.53
N ASP A 130 -11.89 -12.08 2.88
CA ASP A 130 -12.73 -10.99 2.37
C ASP A 130 -13.96 -10.82 3.25
N ILE A 131 -14.12 -9.64 3.84
CA ILE A 131 -15.28 -9.24 4.61
C ILE A 131 -16.23 -8.46 3.69
N PRO A 132 -17.44 -8.95 3.44
CA PRO A 132 -18.44 -8.21 2.68
C PRO A 132 -19.02 -7.07 3.53
N ILE A 133 -19.27 -5.92 2.92
CA ILE A 133 -19.96 -4.81 3.56
C ILE A 133 -21.44 -4.85 3.09
N GLU A 134 -22.24 -5.63 3.80
CA GLU A 134 -23.65 -5.84 3.43
C GLU A 134 -24.59 -4.84 4.09
N ASN A 135 -24.29 -4.46 5.32
CA ASN A 135 -25.10 -3.53 6.09
C ASN A 135 -24.70 -2.09 5.79
N LYS A 136 -25.48 -1.41 4.95
CA LYS A 136 -25.24 0.00 4.59
C LYS A 136 -25.38 0.99 5.75
N ASN A 137 -25.96 0.57 6.87
CA ASN A 137 -26.10 1.41 8.06
C ASN A 137 -24.90 1.25 9.03
N SER A 138 -24.03 0.28 8.79
CA SER A 138 -22.83 0.10 9.61
C SER A 138 -21.87 1.25 9.41
N LYS A 139 -21.37 1.77 10.52
CA LYS A 139 -20.38 2.87 10.52
C LYS A 139 -18.94 2.38 10.49
N GLN A 140 -18.72 1.14 10.93
CA GLN A 140 -17.39 0.55 11.05
C GLN A 140 -17.46 -0.96 11.03
N ILE A 141 -16.32 -1.58 10.70
CA ILE A 141 -16.05 -3.00 10.91
C ILE A 141 -15.00 -3.09 12.00
N VAL A 142 -15.31 -3.87 13.04
CA VAL A 142 -14.36 -4.22 14.10
C VAL A 142 -13.99 -5.68 13.94
N PHE A 143 -12.72 -6.03 14.05
CA PHE A 143 -12.26 -7.40 13.88
C PHE A 143 -11.03 -7.73 14.73
N THR A 144 -10.83 -9.02 14.95
CA THR A 144 -9.65 -9.61 15.62
C THR A 144 -9.31 -10.95 14.93
N PHE A 145 -8.22 -11.59 15.36
CA PHE A 145 -7.75 -12.82 14.76
C PHE A 145 -7.63 -13.94 15.80
N PHE A 146 -7.99 -15.14 15.35
CA PHE A 146 -7.55 -16.37 15.99
C PHE A 146 -6.55 -17.06 15.06
N TRP A 147 -5.30 -17.19 15.50
CA TRP A 147 -4.21 -17.78 14.75
C TRP A 147 -4.25 -19.29 14.87
N LYS A 148 -4.52 -19.99 13.75
CA LYS A 148 -4.78 -21.44 13.79
C LYS A 148 -3.56 -22.27 14.19
N GLU A 149 -2.41 -22.00 13.59
CA GLU A 149 -1.18 -22.74 13.89
C GLU A 149 -0.69 -22.48 15.32
N ALA A 150 -0.69 -21.24 15.74
CA ALA A 150 -0.27 -20.84 17.06
C ALA A 150 -1.33 -21.08 18.17
N ASN A 151 -2.55 -21.41 17.76
CA ASN A 151 -3.69 -21.71 18.64
C ASN A 151 -3.94 -20.64 19.70
N HIS A 152 -3.88 -19.36 19.34
CA HIS A 152 -4.11 -18.23 20.25
C HIS A 152 -4.80 -17.06 19.54
N TRP A 153 -5.42 -16.19 20.38
CA TRP A 153 -6.02 -14.95 19.93
C TRP A 153 -4.98 -13.85 19.81
N GLU A 154 -5.20 -12.92 18.86
CA GLU A 154 -4.41 -11.68 18.72
C GLU A 154 -4.53 -10.78 19.96
N ASN A 155 -5.60 -10.90 20.74
CA ASN A 155 -5.90 -10.09 21.92
C ASN A 155 -5.93 -8.56 21.66
N LYS A 156 -6.19 -8.18 20.41
CA LYS A 156 -6.32 -6.80 19.97
C LYS A 156 -7.40 -6.69 18.93
N ASN A 157 -8.24 -5.67 19.05
CA ASN A 157 -9.24 -5.33 18.05
C ASN A 157 -8.70 -4.28 17.09
N PHE A 158 -9.05 -4.43 15.83
CA PHE A 158 -8.78 -3.47 14.77
C PHE A 158 -10.09 -2.92 14.23
N THR A 159 -10.08 -1.67 13.80
CA THR A 159 -11.29 -0.98 13.34
C THR A 159 -11.05 -0.31 12.00
N VAL A 160 -12.00 -0.45 11.10
CA VAL A 160 -12.05 0.24 9.80
C VAL A 160 -13.40 0.92 9.67
N ALA A 161 -13.41 2.24 9.54
CA ALA A 161 -14.63 3.01 9.35
C ALA A 161 -15.19 2.80 7.92
N ILE A 162 -16.52 2.83 7.78
CA ILE A 162 -17.21 2.73 6.49
C ILE A 162 -17.64 4.12 6.07
N GLU A 163 -17.17 4.56 4.91
CA GLU A 163 -17.56 5.80 4.27
C GLU A 163 -18.64 5.51 3.23
N ASN A 164 -19.74 6.23 3.32
CA ASN A 164 -20.77 6.24 2.29
C ASN A 164 -20.35 7.24 1.22
N ASP A 165 -20.22 6.78 -0.02
CA ASP A 165 -19.91 7.62 -1.19
C ASP A 165 -21.07 8.56 -1.54
#